data_18fc975044eea61de8a97e8e41ff379a
#
_entry.id   18fc975044eea61de8a97e8e41ff379a
#
_cell.length_a   1.000
_cell.length_b   1.000
_cell.length_c   1.000
_cell.angle_alpha   90.00
_cell.angle_beta   90.00
_cell.angle_gamma   90.00
#
_symmetry.space_group_name_H-M   'P 1'
#
loop_
_entity.id
_entity.type
_entity.pdbx_description
1 polymer ?
#
loop_
_entity_poly.entity_id
_entity_poly.type
_entity_poly.pdbx_seq_one_letter_code
_entity_poly.pdbx_strand_id
1 'polypeptide(L)'
;RVAGVVGWVDLTAADVADAVAALRTAPGGETLVGVRHQVHDEPDPAWLLRPEVLRGLAAIADAGLAYDLLVRERELPAARAVAERLPQLGFVLDHLGKPRIREAQLEPWATELRALARLPNVTCKVSGLVTEADWDTWTPQQLVRSVATAADAFGPDRLLFGSDWPVCLLAADYAEVVAAAEQALEAVGLTTAERELVFGANAWRVYRLPEPTDDDGG
;
A
#
# COMPACT_ATOMS: atom_id res chain seq x y z
N ARG A 1 13.96 -13.62 -7.14
CA ARG A 1 14.80 -12.49 -6.65
C ARG A 1 13.89 -11.44 -6.01
N VAL A 2 14.30 -10.84 -4.87
CA VAL A 2 13.64 -9.69 -4.26
C VAL A 2 14.16 -8.43 -4.93
N ALA A 3 13.26 -7.65 -5.55
CA ALA A 3 13.63 -6.43 -6.28
C ALA A 3 13.70 -5.19 -5.37
N GLY A 4 12.93 -5.17 -4.28
CA GLY A 4 12.92 -4.10 -3.30
C GLY A 4 12.37 -4.56 -1.95
N VAL A 5 12.74 -3.86 -0.90
CA VAL A 5 12.31 -4.13 0.48
C VAL A 5 11.73 -2.85 1.09
N VAL A 6 10.55 -2.97 1.68
CA VAL A 6 9.97 -1.94 2.55
C VAL A 6 10.36 -2.30 3.98
N GLY A 7 11.22 -1.49 4.59
CA GLY A 7 11.73 -1.70 5.94
C GLY A 7 10.92 -1.02 7.02
N TRP A 8 11.48 -0.98 8.22
CA TRP A 8 10.88 -0.31 9.37
C TRP A 8 11.93 0.53 10.12
N VAL A 9 11.54 1.70 10.57
CA VAL A 9 12.27 2.52 11.54
C VAL A 9 11.26 3.12 12.54
N ASP A 10 11.71 3.46 13.73
CA ASP A 10 10.91 4.27 14.66
C ASP A 10 10.84 5.72 14.17
N LEU A 11 9.70 6.09 13.58
CA LEU A 11 9.48 7.45 13.06
C LEU A 11 9.46 8.52 14.16
N THR A 12 9.26 8.14 15.43
CA THR A 12 9.22 9.07 16.56
C THR A 12 10.62 9.41 17.08
N ALA A 13 11.62 8.57 16.76
CA ALA A 13 12.99 8.76 17.22
C ALA A 13 13.61 10.06 16.70
N ALA A 14 14.44 10.68 17.51
CA ALA A 14 15.12 11.93 17.14
C ALA A 14 16.18 11.71 16.05
N ASP A 15 16.76 10.52 15.98
CA ASP A 15 17.80 10.07 15.07
C ASP A 15 17.30 9.22 13.90
N VAL A 16 16.03 9.36 13.52
CA VAL A 16 15.41 8.58 12.44
C VAL A 16 16.19 8.64 11.13
N ALA A 17 16.80 9.77 10.79
CA ALA A 17 17.62 9.90 9.59
C ALA A 17 18.87 8.99 9.64
N ASP A 18 19.52 8.91 10.81
CA ASP A 18 20.67 8.04 11.03
C ASP A 18 20.25 6.55 10.98
N ALA A 19 19.06 6.22 11.52
CA ALA A 19 18.51 4.87 11.44
C ALA A 19 18.24 4.45 9.98
N VAL A 20 17.71 5.33 9.15
CA VAL A 20 17.51 5.09 7.70
C VAL A 20 18.86 4.92 6.99
N ALA A 21 19.86 5.77 7.29
CA ALA A 21 21.19 5.65 6.73
C ALA A 21 21.87 4.32 7.12
N ALA A 22 21.68 3.89 8.37
CA ALA A 22 22.18 2.60 8.86
C ALA A 22 21.52 1.41 8.11
N LEU A 23 20.20 1.44 7.87
CA LEU A 23 19.53 0.42 7.07
C LEU A 23 20.09 0.34 5.64
N ARG A 24 20.37 1.47 5.01
CA ARG A 24 20.91 1.54 3.65
C ARG A 24 22.36 0.98 3.55
N THR A 25 23.12 1.09 4.61
CA THR A 25 24.52 0.60 4.66
C THR A 25 24.63 -0.83 5.17
N ALA A 26 23.56 -1.41 5.71
CA ALA A 26 23.51 -2.80 6.11
C ALA A 26 23.56 -3.74 4.89
N PRO A 27 23.98 -5.00 5.06
CA PRO A 27 23.93 -5.99 3.98
C PRO A 27 22.51 -6.11 3.39
N GLY A 28 22.38 -5.91 2.07
CA GLY A 28 21.08 -5.88 1.36
C GLY A 28 20.37 -4.52 1.41
N GLY A 29 20.95 -3.50 2.05
CA GLY A 29 20.37 -2.17 2.19
C GLY A 29 20.17 -1.41 0.87
N GLU A 30 20.87 -1.84 -0.19
CA GLU A 30 20.69 -1.35 -1.54
C GLU A 30 19.29 -1.66 -2.11
N THR A 31 18.60 -2.64 -1.54
CA THR A 31 17.22 -3.01 -1.91
C THR A 31 16.17 -2.20 -1.15
N LEU A 32 16.53 -1.35 -0.19
CA LEU A 32 15.57 -0.55 0.58
C LEU A 32 14.90 0.50 -0.30
N VAL A 33 13.59 0.36 -0.52
CA VAL A 33 12.79 1.24 -1.40
C VAL A 33 11.71 2.03 -0.66
N GLY A 34 11.40 1.65 0.55
CA GLY A 34 10.37 2.30 1.36
C GLY A 34 10.47 1.93 2.84
N VAL A 35 9.63 2.59 3.62
CA VAL A 35 9.46 2.35 5.05
C VAL A 35 7.97 2.20 5.36
N ARG A 36 7.63 1.34 6.31
CA ARG A 36 6.27 1.12 6.79
C ARG A 36 6.23 1.02 8.31
N HIS A 37 5.19 1.60 8.91
CA HIS A 37 4.80 1.40 10.30
C HIS A 37 3.36 0.88 10.37
N GLN A 38 3.05 0.02 11.36
CA GLN A 38 1.70 -0.53 11.58
C GLN A 38 0.82 0.49 12.29
N VAL A 39 0.45 1.57 11.58
CA VAL A 39 -0.31 2.70 12.14
C VAL A 39 -1.67 2.26 12.69
N HIS A 40 -2.27 1.23 12.10
CA HIS A 40 -3.56 0.69 12.55
C HIS A 40 -3.53 0.04 13.94
N ASP A 41 -2.34 -0.22 14.50
CA ASP A 41 -2.16 -0.74 15.85
C ASP A 41 -1.94 0.38 16.88
N GLU A 42 -1.74 1.62 16.41
CA GLU A 42 -1.60 2.77 17.29
C GLU A 42 -2.95 3.13 17.95
N PRO A 43 -2.96 3.45 19.25
CA PRO A 43 -4.21 3.82 19.95
C PRO A 43 -4.84 5.11 19.41
N ASP A 44 -4.00 6.05 18.94
CA ASP A 44 -4.39 7.37 18.48
C ASP A 44 -4.60 7.36 16.95
N PRO A 45 -5.82 7.55 16.44
CA PRO A 45 -6.08 7.58 15.00
C PRO A 45 -5.41 8.76 14.29
N ALA A 46 -4.95 9.78 15.04
CA ALA A 46 -4.21 10.92 14.52
C ALA A 46 -2.68 10.76 14.65
N TRP A 47 -2.17 9.56 14.97
CA TRP A 47 -0.75 9.29 15.19
C TRP A 47 0.17 9.81 14.08
N LEU A 48 -0.25 9.69 12.82
CA LEU A 48 0.50 10.21 11.65
C LEU A 48 0.72 11.73 11.71
N LEU A 49 -0.09 12.48 12.47
CA LEU A 49 -0.03 13.95 12.55
C LEU A 49 0.80 14.45 13.73
N ARG A 50 1.35 13.55 14.56
CA ARG A 50 2.23 13.92 15.67
C ARG A 50 3.48 14.62 15.14
N PRO A 51 3.97 15.68 15.80
CA PRO A 51 5.13 16.43 15.33
C PRO A 51 6.38 15.55 15.10
N GLU A 52 6.62 14.59 15.99
CA GLU A 52 7.75 13.67 15.87
C GLU A 52 7.60 12.73 14.68
N VAL A 53 6.39 12.26 14.39
CA VAL A 53 6.10 11.39 13.22
C VAL A 53 6.25 12.19 11.92
N LEU A 54 5.74 13.42 11.87
CA LEU A 54 5.90 14.30 10.71
C LEU A 54 7.38 14.58 10.42
N ARG A 55 8.20 14.79 11.45
CA ARG A 55 9.65 14.90 11.30
C ARG A 55 10.26 13.63 10.73
N GLY A 56 9.85 12.46 11.26
CA GLY A 56 10.31 11.16 10.75
C GLY A 56 9.95 10.94 9.29
N LEU A 57 8.71 11.25 8.90
CA LEU A 57 8.25 11.12 7.51
C LEU A 57 8.98 12.11 6.56
N ALA A 58 9.33 13.31 7.05
CA ALA A 58 10.17 14.23 6.28
C ALA A 58 11.56 13.62 6.02
N ALA A 59 12.17 12.96 7.01
CA ALA A 59 13.46 12.27 6.82
C ALA A 59 13.35 11.10 5.82
N ILE A 60 12.22 10.37 5.78
CA ILE A 60 11.96 9.35 4.76
C ILE A 60 11.89 9.97 3.35
N ALA A 61 11.22 11.14 3.22
CA ALA A 61 11.16 11.88 1.96
C ALA A 61 12.54 12.34 1.50
N ASP A 62 13.34 12.92 2.40
CA ASP A 62 14.71 13.37 2.13
C ASP A 62 15.63 12.22 1.72
N ALA A 63 15.38 11.02 2.26
CA ALA A 63 16.05 9.80 1.84
C ALA A 63 15.58 9.29 0.46
N GLY A 64 14.56 9.87 -0.17
CA GLY A 64 14.02 9.44 -1.46
C GLY A 64 13.30 8.09 -1.40
N LEU A 65 12.83 7.67 -0.22
CA LEU A 65 12.08 6.44 0.00
C LEU A 65 10.58 6.69 -0.08
N ALA A 66 9.80 5.65 -0.42
CA ALA A 66 8.35 5.67 -0.28
C ALA A 66 7.93 5.40 1.19
N TYR A 67 6.72 5.81 1.54
CA TYR A 67 6.11 5.44 2.81
C TYR A 67 4.82 4.66 2.60
N ASP A 68 4.77 3.41 3.08
CA ASP A 68 3.59 2.57 2.99
C ASP A 68 2.66 2.85 4.18
N LEU A 69 1.42 3.27 3.86
CA LEU A 69 0.37 3.60 4.82
C LEU A 69 -0.41 2.33 5.18
N LEU A 70 0.01 1.65 6.25
CA LEU A 70 -0.73 0.51 6.80
C LEU A 70 -1.73 1.02 7.84
N VAL A 71 -2.92 1.35 7.37
CA VAL A 71 -3.99 2.03 8.11
C VAL A 71 -5.33 1.32 7.91
N ARG A 72 -6.29 1.60 8.77
CA ARG A 72 -7.71 1.26 8.62
C ARG A 72 -8.52 2.53 8.33
N GLU A 73 -9.83 2.35 8.13
CA GLU A 73 -10.78 3.42 7.87
C GLU A 73 -10.64 4.62 8.81
N ARG A 74 -10.46 4.37 10.12
CA ARG A 74 -10.39 5.44 11.15
C ARG A 74 -9.16 6.35 11.01
N GLU A 75 -8.07 5.88 10.39
CA GLU A 75 -6.84 6.65 10.17
C GLU A 75 -6.80 7.33 8.79
N LEU A 76 -7.70 7.02 7.85
CA LEU A 76 -7.69 7.61 6.51
C LEU A 76 -7.73 9.15 6.50
N PRO A 77 -8.49 9.83 7.39
CA PRO A 77 -8.42 11.30 7.50
C PRO A 77 -7.02 11.82 7.86
N ALA A 78 -6.30 11.14 8.77
CA ALA A 78 -4.94 11.49 9.15
C ALA A 78 -3.95 11.17 8.02
N ALA A 79 -4.13 10.04 7.32
CA ALA A 79 -3.34 9.68 6.14
C ALA A 79 -3.47 10.72 5.03
N ARG A 80 -4.68 11.24 4.77
CA ARG A 80 -4.90 12.34 3.84
C ARG A 80 -4.19 13.60 4.28
N ALA A 81 -4.37 14.02 5.53
CA ALA A 81 -3.78 15.24 6.05
C ALA A 81 -2.24 15.21 6.05
N VAL A 82 -1.61 14.04 6.30
CA VAL A 82 -0.15 13.91 6.21
C VAL A 82 0.33 13.95 4.76
N ALA A 83 -0.38 13.32 3.82
CA ALA A 83 -0.04 13.34 2.40
C ALA A 83 -0.16 14.75 1.79
N GLU A 84 -1.15 15.55 2.23
CA GLU A 84 -1.27 16.97 1.88
C GLU A 84 -0.10 17.81 2.41
N ARG A 85 0.40 17.50 3.61
CA ARG A 85 1.52 18.25 4.25
C ARG A 85 2.89 17.89 3.68
N LEU A 86 3.05 16.70 3.12
CA LEU A 86 4.32 16.18 2.60
C LEU A 86 4.17 15.78 1.11
N PRO A 87 3.89 16.74 0.22
CA PRO A 87 3.64 16.43 -1.20
C PRO A 87 4.85 15.85 -1.93
N GLN A 88 6.06 16.01 -1.39
CA GLN A 88 7.30 15.43 -1.92
C GLN A 88 7.49 13.95 -1.54
N LEU A 89 6.77 13.43 -0.54
CA LEU A 89 6.81 12.01 -0.14
C LEU A 89 5.80 11.21 -0.96
N GLY A 90 6.25 10.13 -1.60
CA GLY A 90 5.36 9.15 -2.21
C GLY A 90 4.74 8.25 -1.14
N PHE A 91 3.42 8.23 -1.08
CA PHE A 91 2.67 7.36 -0.19
C PHE A 91 2.05 6.20 -0.95
N VAL A 92 2.09 5.02 -0.34
CA VAL A 92 1.44 3.81 -0.87
C VAL A 92 0.44 3.31 0.16
N LEU A 93 -0.86 3.42 -0.13
CA LEU A 93 -1.90 2.92 0.76
C LEU A 93 -1.97 1.39 0.68
N ASP A 94 -1.63 0.71 1.76
CA ASP A 94 -1.74 -0.75 1.85
C ASP A 94 -3.21 -1.21 1.94
N HIS A 95 -3.52 -2.32 1.25
CA HIS A 95 -4.77 -3.08 1.40
C HIS A 95 -6.04 -2.24 1.24
N LEU A 96 -6.04 -1.27 0.30
CA LEU A 96 -7.14 -0.31 0.09
C LEU A 96 -7.54 0.45 1.38
N GLY A 97 -6.69 0.52 2.41
CA GLY A 97 -7.06 1.07 3.72
C GLY A 97 -8.04 0.18 4.49
N LYS A 98 -8.04 -1.12 4.23
CA LYS A 98 -8.80 -2.17 4.95
C LYS A 98 -10.31 -1.91 5.00
N PRO A 99 -11.02 -2.00 3.84
CA PRO A 99 -12.48 -1.85 3.78
C PRO A 99 -13.18 -2.98 4.56
N ARG A 100 -14.33 -2.68 5.16
CA ARG A 100 -15.13 -3.65 5.94
C ARG A 100 -15.92 -4.59 5.01
N ILE A 101 -15.21 -5.49 4.33
CA ILE A 101 -15.80 -6.39 3.32
C ILE A 101 -16.76 -7.39 3.99
N ARG A 102 -16.38 -7.96 5.13
CA ARG A 102 -17.22 -8.91 5.90
C ARG A 102 -18.59 -8.32 6.23
N GLU A 103 -18.64 -7.07 6.64
CA GLU A 103 -19.88 -6.36 7.00
C GLU A 103 -20.63 -5.81 5.78
N ALA A 104 -20.08 -5.95 4.58
CA ALA A 104 -20.56 -5.35 3.34
C ALA A 104 -20.81 -3.82 3.46
N GLN A 105 -20.06 -3.16 4.38
CA GLN A 105 -20.16 -1.75 4.68
C GLN A 105 -19.13 -0.97 3.86
N LEU A 106 -19.62 -0.08 3.00
CA LEU A 106 -18.75 0.70 2.12
C LEU A 106 -18.42 2.08 2.68
N GLU A 107 -19.35 2.72 3.37
CA GLU A 107 -19.14 4.05 3.98
C GLU A 107 -18.84 3.92 5.49
N PRO A 108 -18.02 4.82 6.05
CA PRO A 108 -17.41 6.02 5.45
C PRO A 108 -16.10 5.77 4.68
N TRP A 109 -15.58 4.53 4.64
CA TRP A 109 -14.32 4.17 3.98
C TRP A 109 -14.22 4.69 2.52
N ALA A 110 -15.27 4.51 1.72
CA ALA A 110 -15.25 4.90 0.31
C ALA A 110 -15.12 6.42 0.11
N THR A 111 -15.78 7.20 0.97
CA THR A 111 -15.67 8.66 0.97
C THR A 111 -14.24 9.11 1.29
N GLU A 112 -13.61 8.55 2.32
CA GLU A 112 -12.24 8.89 2.71
C GLU A 112 -11.21 8.39 1.69
N LEU A 113 -11.40 7.20 1.13
CA LEU A 113 -10.54 6.69 0.06
C LEU A 113 -10.53 7.61 -1.16
N ARG A 114 -11.72 8.06 -1.61
CA ARG A 114 -11.82 9.01 -2.74
C ARG A 114 -11.18 10.35 -2.41
N ALA A 115 -11.29 10.82 -1.18
CA ALA A 115 -10.64 12.05 -0.75
C ALA A 115 -9.11 11.93 -0.78
N LEU A 116 -8.56 10.82 -0.29
CA LEU A 116 -7.13 10.51 -0.33
C LEU A 116 -6.63 10.36 -1.78
N ALA A 117 -7.39 9.72 -2.65
CA ALA A 117 -7.04 9.48 -4.04
C ALA A 117 -6.90 10.77 -4.89
N ARG A 118 -7.43 11.91 -4.44
CA ARG A 118 -7.24 13.21 -5.12
C ARG A 118 -5.80 13.72 -5.04
N LEU A 119 -5.00 13.17 -4.12
CA LEU A 119 -3.62 13.58 -3.93
C LEU A 119 -2.71 12.82 -4.90
N PRO A 120 -1.92 13.52 -5.73
CA PRO A 120 -1.12 12.89 -6.78
C PRO A 120 0.05 12.06 -6.24
N ASN A 121 0.48 12.33 -5.01
CA ASN A 121 1.55 11.61 -4.33
C ASN A 121 1.09 10.35 -3.60
N VAL A 122 -0.16 9.89 -3.83
CA VAL A 122 -0.71 8.68 -3.22
C VAL A 122 -1.04 7.65 -4.30
N THR A 123 -0.58 6.43 -4.09
CA THR A 123 -0.96 5.22 -4.82
C THR A 123 -1.60 4.21 -3.88
N CYS A 124 -2.21 3.15 -4.40
CA CYS A 124 -2.99 2.24 -3.58
C CYS A 124 -2.77 0.78 -3.96
N LYS A 125 -2.59 -0.11 -2.97
CA LYS A 125 -2.45 -1.55 -3.19
C LYS A 125 -3.79 -2.27 -3.15
N VAL A 126 -4.10 -2.95 -4.24
CA VAL A 126 -5.13 -4.00 -4.31
C VAL A 126 -4.52 -5.25 -3.69
N SER A 127 -4.69 -5.40 -2.39
CA SER A 127 -4.10 -6.46 -1.57
C SER A 127 -4.87 -6.64 -0.28
N GLY A 128 -4.66 -7.73 0.46
CA GLY A 128 -5.22 -7.98 1.80
C GLY A 128 -6.75 -8.01 1.86
N LEU A 129 -7.45 -8.19 0.74
CA LEU A 129 -8.91 -8.11 0.70
C LEU A 129 -9.58 -9.35 1.27
N VAL A 130 -9.00 -10.52 1.05
CA VAL A 130 -9.54 -11.80 1.55
C VAL A 130 -9.53 -11.85 3.08
N THR A 131 -8.56 -11.20 3.72
CA THR A 131 -8.45 -11.14 5.18
C THR A 131 -9.42 -10.14 5.83
N GLU A 132 -9.94 -9.19 5.06
CA GLU A 132 -11.01 -8.27 5.49
C GLU A 132 -12.42 -8.81 5.19
N ALA A 133 -12.51 -9.94 4.48
CA ALA A 133 -13.75 -10.69 4.24
C ALA A 133 -13.95 -11.80 5.31
N ASP A 134 -14.97 -12.62 5.15
CA ASP A 134 -15.14 -13.81 5.99
C ASP A 134 -14.14 -14.90 5.53
N TRP A 135 -13.26 -15.36 6.42
CA TRP A 135 -12.13 -16.20 6.06
C TRP A 135 -12.50 -17.56 5.50
N ASP A 136 -13.66 -18.09 5.91
CA ASP A 136 -14.11 -19.44 5.51
C ASP A 136 -15.03 -19.42 4.31
N THR A 137 -15.72 -18.30 4.04
CA THR A 137 -16.84 -18.25 3.09
C THR A 137 -16.79 -17.09 2.08
N TRP A 138 -15.68 -16.35 2.03
CA TRP A 138 -15.55 -15.25 1.06
C TRP A 138 -15.64 -15.72 -0.39
N THR A 139 -16.05 -14.82 -1.27
CA THR A 139 -16.09 -15.04 -2.71
C THR A 139 -15.46 -13.85 -3.45
N PRO A 140 -14.91 -14.04 -4.65
CA PRO A 140 -14.36 -12.94 -5.46
C PRO A 140 -15.35 -11.78 -5.67
N GLN A 141 -16.66 -12.07 -5.78
CA GLN A 141 -17.71 -11.07 -5.97
C GLN A 141 -17.81 -10.09 -4.80
N GLN A 142 -17.52 -10.53 -3.59
CA GLN A 142 -17.54 -9.65 -2.42
C GLN A 142 -16.42 -8.59 -2.48
N LEU A 143 -15.31 -8.88 -3.16
CA LEU A 143 -14.17 -7.98 -3.29
C LEU A 143 -14.41 -6.88 -4.34
N VAL A 144 -15.23 -7.17 -5.36
CA VAL A 144 -15.44 -6.30 -6.54
C VAL A 144 -15.84 -4.88 -6.16
N ARG A 145 -16.73 -4.70 -5.17
CA ARG A 145 -17.21 -3.37 -4.78
C ARG A 145 -16.10 -2.46 -4.25
N SER A 146 -15.19 -3.01 -3.46
CA SER A 146 -14.05 -2.28 -2.92
C SER A 146 -13.02 -1.98 -4.02
N VAL A 147 -12.76 -2.97 -4.90
CA VAL A 147 -11.87 -2.80 -6.06
C VAL A 147 -12.43 -1.76 -7.03
N ALA A 148 -13.75 -1.78 -7.32
CA ALA A 148 -14.41 -0.77 -8.16
C ALA A 148 -14.22 0.64 -7.60
N THR A 149 -14.44 0.82 -6.30
CA THR A 149 -14.25 2.12 -5.65
C THR A 149 -12.82 2.61 -5.77
N ALA A 150 -11.83 1.72 -5.61
CA ALA A 150 -10.43 2.08 -5.75
C ALA A 150 -10.04 2.36 -7.21
N ALA A 151 -10.53 1.55 -8.16
CA ALA A 151 -10.27 1.75 -9.58
C ALA A 151 -10.84 3.09 -10.09
N ASP A 152 -12.07 3.42 -9.70
CA ASP A 152 -12.69 4.70 -10.01
C ASP A 152 -11.93 5.90 -9.41
N ALA A 153 -11.39 5.73 -8.19
CA ALA A 153 -10.75 6.82 -7.46
C ALA A 153 -9.29 7.06 -7.90
N PHE A 154 -8.50 6.00 -8.08
CA PHE A 154 -7.07 6.10 -8.37
C PHE A 154 -6.75 5.97 -9.85
N GLY A 155 -7.60 5.29 -10.63
CA GLY A 155 -7.27 4.86 -11.98
C GLY A 155 -6.22 3.73 -12.02
N PRO A 156 -6.08 3.04 -13.16
CA PRO A 156 -5.19 1.88 -13.27
C PRO A 156 -3.72 2.21 -13.03
N ASP A 157 -3.27 3.42 -13.37
CA ASP A 157 -1.87 3.86 -13.22
C ASP A 157 -1.40 4.02 -11.77
N ARG A 158 -2.33 4.15 -10.82
CA ARG A 158 -2.00 4.33 -9.41
C ARG A 158 -2.46 3.16 -8.53
N LEU A 159 -2.79 2.03 -9.13
CA LEU A 159 -3.06 0.78 -8.42
C LEU A 159 -1.86 -0.16 -8.52
N LEU A 160 -1.58 -0.89 -7.42
CA LEU A 160 -0.56 -1.91 -7.35
C LEU A 160 -1.18 -3.21 -6.83
N PHE A 161 -0.77 -4.34 -7.37
CA PHE A 161 -1.11 -5.63 -6.76
C PHE A 161 -0.20 -5.94 -5.59
N GLY A 162 -0.73 -6.61 -4.57
CA GLY A 162 0.01 -7.23 -3.48
C GLY A 162 -0.70 -8.49 -2.99
N SER A 163 0.05 -9.55 -2.71
CA SER A 163 -0.54 -10.81 -2.20
C SER A 163 -0.93 -10.74 -0.73
N ASP A 164 -0.29 -9.85 0.03
CA ASP A 164 -0.35 -9.82 1.50
C ASP A 164 0.14 -11.15 2.13
N TRP A 165 1.01 -11.89 1.41
CA TRP A 165 1.61 -13.09 1.97
C TRP A 165 2.62 -12.73 3.08
N PRO A 166 2.67 -13.43 4.23
CA PRO A 166 1.93 -14.65 4.54
C PRO A 166 0.56 -14.42 5.21
N VAL A 167 0.12 -13.18 5.45
CA VAL A 167 -1.13 -12.87 6.17
C VAL A 167 -2.35 -13.40 5.40
N CYS A 168 -2.32 -13.39 4.08
CA CYS A 168 -3.40 -13.94 3.26
C CYS A 168 -3.73 -15.41 3.56
N LEU A 169 -2.77 -16.19 4.08
CA LEU A 169 -2.97 -17.61 4.43
C LEU A 169 -4.02 -17.83 5.53
N LEU A 170 -4.47 -16.78 6.20
CA LEU A 170 -5.64 -16.84 7.10
C LEU A 170 -6.94 -17.16 6.35
N ALA A 171 -7.02 -16.83 5.05
CA ALA A 171 -8.27 -16.90 4.29
C ALA A 171 -8.11 -17.51 2.89
N ALA A 172 -6.90 -17.55 2.32
CA ALA A 172 -6.65 -18.03 0.96
C ALA A 172 -5.17 -18.39 0.76
N ASP A 173 -4.86 -19.27 -0.17
CA ASP A 173 -3.49 -19.45 -0.62
C ASP A 173 -3.05 -18.35 -1.60
N TYR A 174 -1.76 -18.34 -1.97
CA TYR A 174 -1.20 -17.33 -2.86
C TYR A 174 -1.88 -17.32 -4.24
N ALA A 175 -2.13 -18.50 -4.82
CA ALA A 175 -2.73 -18.61 -6.15
C ALA A 175 -4.18 -18.13 -6.16
N GLU A 176 -4.93 -18.44 -5.09
CA GLU A 176 -6.30 -17.96 -4.90
C GLU A 176 -6.36 -16.43 -4.78
N VAL A 177 -5.42 -15.82 -4.05
CA VAL A 177 -5.34 -14.35 -3.93
C VAL A 177 -5.06 -13.70 -5.27
N VAL A 178 -4.11 -14.25 -6.06
CA VAL A 178 -3.81 -13.74 -7.41
C VAL A 178 -5.05 -13.85 -8.30
N ALA A 179 -5.68 -15.02 -8.35
CA ALA A 179 -6.87 -15.25 -9.16
C ALA A 179 -8.05 -14.34 -8.75
N ALA A 180 -8.26 -14.13 -7.45
CA ALA A 180 -9.30 -13.24 -6.95
C ALA A 180 -9.07 -11.78 -7.33
N ALA A 181 -7.82 -11.30 -7.28
CA ALA A 181 -7.46 -9.97 -7.70
C ALA A 181 -7.66 -9.78 -9.22
N GLU A 182 -7.22 -10.75 -10.04
CA GLU A 182 -7.45 -10.75 -11.49
C GLU A 182 -8.94 -10.67 -11.82
N GLN A 183 -9.76 -11.55 -11.23
CA GLN A 183 -11.20 -11.57 -11.43
C GLN A 183 -11.87 -10.25 -11.02
N ALA A 184 -11.47 -9.67 -9.88
CA ALA A 184 -12.03 -8.41 -9.42
C ALA A 184 -11.66 -7.23 -10.34
N LEU A 185 -10.41 -7.15 -10.80
CA LEU A 185 -9.95 -6.10 -11.72
C LEU A 185 -10.60 -6.25 -13.11
N GLU A 186 -10.82 -7.48 -13.59
CA GLU A 186 -11.56 -7.73 -14.83
C GLU A 186 -13.04 -7.34 -14.68
N ALA A 187 -13.67 -7.71 -13.58
CA ALA A 187 -15.08 -7.41 -13.31
C ALA A 187 -15.36 -5.90 -13.22
N VAL A 188 -14.38 -5.08 -12.85
CA VAL A 188 -14.48 -3.61 -12.85
C VAL A 188 -14.10 -2.98 -14.19
N GLY A 189 -13.82 -3.79 -15.21
CA GLY A 189 -13.62 -3.35 -16.59
C GLY A 189 -12.20 -2.94 -16.95
N LEU A 190 -11.17 -3.26 -16.14
CA LEU A 190 -9.79 -3.01 -16.54
C LEU A 190 -9.39 -3.93 -17.69
N THR A 191 -8.80 -3.32 -18.72
CA THR A 191 -8.21 -4.04 -19.87
C THR A 191 -7.02 -4.89 -19.44
N THR A 192 -6.60 -5.83 -20.29
CA THR A 192 -5.40 -6.65 -20.03
C THR A 192 -4.17 -5.79 -19.79
N ALA A 193 -3.95 -4.76 -20.62
CA ALA A 193 -2.81 -3.85 -20.46
C ALA A 193 -2.85 -3.08 -19.13
N GLU A 194 -4.02 -2.62 -18.68
CA GLU A 194 -4.17 -1.96 -17.40
C GLU A 194 -3.94 -2.91 -16.21
N ARG A 195 -4.37 -4.17 -16.33
CA ARG A 195 -4.06 -5.19 -15.31
C ARG A 195 -2.56 -5.48 -15.22
N GLU A 196 -1.85 -5.53 -16.36
CA GLU A 196 -0.38 -5.66 -16.38
C GLU A 196 0.32 -4.50 -15.63
N LEU A 197 -0.19 -3.26 -15.78
CA LEU A 197 0.30 -2.13 -14.98
C LEU A 197 0.13 -2.39 -13.48
N VAL A 198 -1.06 -2.85 -13.07
CA VAL A 198 -1.37 -3.13 -11.66
C VAL A 198 -0.51 -4.27 -11.09
N PHE A 199 -0.31 -5.35 -11.87
CA PHE A 199 0.44 -6.53 -11.42
C PHE A 199 1.97 -6.34 -11.42
N GLY A 200 2.51 -5.30 -12.06
CA GLY A 200 3.96 -5.13 -12.11
C GLY A 200 4.44 -3.71 -12.34
N ALA A 201 4.18 -3.14 -13.50
CA ALA A 201 4.85 -1.91 -13.97
C ALA A 201 4.67 -0.71 -13.01
N ASN A 202 3.51 -0.59 -12.35
CA ASN A 202 3.29 0.47 -11.38
C ASN A 202 4.19 0.34 -10.16
N ALA A 203 4.42 -0.88 -9.65
CA ALA A 203 5.32 -1.09 -8.52
C ALA A 203 6.76 -0.71 -8.88
N TRP A 204 7.23 -1.05 -10.10
CA TRP A 204 8.53 -0.63 -10.60
C TRP A 204 8.70 0.88 -10.56
N ARG A 205 7.72 1.61 -11.04
CA ARG A 205 7.74 3.09 -11.07
C ARG A 205 7.64 3.69 -9.68
N VAL A 206 6.70 3.21 -8.86
CA VAL A 206 6.40 3.79 -7.53
C VAL A 206 7.57 3.61 -6.56
N TYR A 207 8.15 2.41 -6.53
CA TYR A 207 9.28 2.10 -5.66
C TYR A 207 10.64 2.35 -6.32
N ARG A 208 10.66 2.86 -7.58
CA ARG A 208 11.90 3.13 -8.36
C ARG A 208 12.81 1.91 -8.39
N LEU A 209 12.21 0.74 -8.66
CA LEU A 209 12.96 -0.51 -8.68
C LEU A 209 13.98 -0.51 -9.83
N PRO A 210 15.14 -1.18 -9.68
CA PRO A 210 16.09 -1.33 -10.77
C PRO A 210 15.47 -2.13 -11.90
N GLU A 211 15.76 -1.76 -13.15
CA GLU A 211 15.25 -2.52 -14.32
C GLU A 211 15.66 -4.00 -14.21
N PRO A 212 14.79 -4.95 -14.64
CA PRO A 212 15.16 -6.35 -14.71
C PRO A 212 16.40 -6.49 -15.58
N THR A 213 17.47 -7.09 -15.06
CA THR A 213 18.63 -7.43 -15.89
C THR A 213 18.29 -8.70 -16.68
N ASP A 214 18.65 -8.79 -17.97
CA ASP A 214 18.39 -9.94 -18.85
C ASP A 214 19.02 -11.27 -18.35
N ASP A 215 19.76 -11.23 -17.24
CA ASP A 215 20.41 -12.40 -16.62
C ASP A 215 19.46 -13.26 -15.73
N ASP A 216 18.21 -12.90 -15.58
CA ASP A 216 17.27 -13.62 -14.71
C ASP A 216 16.48 -14.75 -15.43
N GLY A 217 16.91 -15.15 -16.64
CA GLY A 217 16.32 -16.18 -17.50
C GLY A 217 17.14 -17.48 -17.55
N GLY A 218 17.50 -18.07 -16.40
CA GLY A 218 18.19 -19.33 -16.31
C GLY A 218 17.49 -20.30 -15.36
#